data_fd31d9c539703b2c4ee107ba8a397dc3
#
_entry.id   fd31d9c539703b2c4ee107ba8a397dc3
#
_cell.length_a   1.000
_cell.length_b   1.000
_cell.length_c   1.000
_cell.angle_alpha   90.00
_cell.angle_beta   90.00
_cell.angle_gamma   90.00
#
_symmetry.space_group_name_H-M   'P 1'
#
loop_
_entity.id
_entity.type
_entity.pdbx_description
1 polymer ?
#
loop_
_entity_poly.entity_id
_entity_poly.type
_entity_poly.pdbx_seq_one_letter_code
_entity_poly.pdbx_strand_id
1 'polypeptide(L)'
;MGVDVKRFLVVMLLLRICEYAAASTFPLALRNCSDHCGNVSVPYPFGIGKGCYKNKWFEIVCKSSSDQQPILLLPRIRRAVTSFNLGDPFSISVYNKFYIQSPLKHSGCPNRDGYSSSSLNLKGSPFFISENNKFTAVGCNNKAFMNVTGLQIVGCETTCGNEIRSYKGANTSCVGYKCCQMTIPPLLQLQVFDATVEKLEPNKQGCQVAFLTQFTLSGSLFTPPELMEYSEYTTIELEWRLDLSYMTSKRVLCKGNTFFEDSYQCSCHYGYEGNPYIPGGCQ
;
A
#
# COMPACT_ATOMS: atom_id res chain seq x y z
N MET A 1 15.61 18.85 -57.04
CA MET A 1 15.31 18.49 -55.66
C MET A 1 13.88 17.95 -55.61
N GLY A 2 13.70 16.66 -55.86
CA GLY A 2 12.39 16.01 -55.78
C GLY A 2 12.25 15.45 -54.35
N VAL A 3 11.46 16.12 -53.54
CA VAL A 3 11.05 15.54 -52.25
C VAL A 3 10.22 14.31 -52.56
N ASP A 4 10.68 13.17 -52.08
CA ASP A 4 10.04 11.89 -52.36
C ASP A 4 8.65 11.86 -51.69
N VAL A 5 7.62 12.18 -52.49
CA VAL A 5 6.21 12.28 -52.05
C VAL A 5 5.76 11.00 -51.33
N LYS A 6 6.32 9.83 -51.70
CA LYS A 6 6.05 8.57 -51.00
C LYS A 6 6.59 8.59 -49.57
N ARG A 7 7.80 9.11 -49.34
CA ARG A 7 8.36 9.24 -47.98
C ARG A 7 7.54 10.21 -47.13
N PHE A 8 7.11 11.32 -47.73
CA PHE A 8 6.28 12.30 -47.01
C PHE A 8 4.92 11.71 -46.62
N LEU A 9 4.25 10.98 -47.53
CA LEU A 9 3.00 10.27 -47.25
C LEU A 9 3.16 9.20 -46.18
N VAL A 10 4.27 8.41 -46.15
CA VAL A 10 4.53 7.41 -45.14
C VAL A 10 4.78 8.07 -43.76
N VAL A 11 5.53 9.18 -43.71
CA VAL A 11 5.74 9.91 -42.47
C VAL A 11 4.43 10.50 -41.93
N MET A 12 3.59 11.07 -42.82
CA MET A 12 2.28 11.58 -42.41
C MET A 12 1.32 10.46 -41.96
N LEU A 13 1.39 9.30 -42.55
CA LEU A 13 0.63 8.11 -42.13
C LEU A 13 1.10 7.60 -40.77
N LEU A 14 2.41 7.54 -40.57
CA LEU A 14 3.00 7.16 -39.28
C LEU A 14 2.69 8.17 -38.16
N LEU A 15 2.69 9.48 -38.49
CA LEU A 15 2.27 10.51 -37.52
C LEU A 15 0.77 10.38 -37.17
N ARG A 16 -0.09 10.06 -38.15
CA ARG A 16 -1.51 9.78 -37.89
C ARG A 16 -1.71 8.52 -37.02
N ILE A 17 -0.94 7.45 -37.31
CA ILE A 17 -0.99 6.24 -36.48
C ILE A 17 -0.48 6.54 -35.06
N CYS A 18 0.53 7.41 -34.90
CA CYS A 18 1.02 7.84 -33.59
C CYS A 18 0.00 8.73 -32.83
N GLU A 19 -0.78 9.55 -33.56
CA GLU A 19 -1.91 10.32 -32.95
C GLU A 19 -3.08 9.40 -32.55
N TYR A 20 -3.33 8.29 -33.25
CA TYR A 20 -4.31 7.28 -32.86
C TYR A 20 -3.83 6.35 -31.75
N ALA A 21 -2.53 6.26 -31.49
CA ALA A 21 -1.93 5.63 -30.34
C ALA A 21 -1.86 6.58 -29.11
N ALA A 22 -2.57 7.71 -29.13
CA ALA A 22 -2.90 8.44 -27.94
C ALA A 22 -3.69 7.50 -27.03
N ALA A 23 -3.01 7.01 -26.00
CA ALA A 23 -3.50 6.02 -25.05
C ALA A 23 -4.96 6.33 -24.72
N SER A 24 -5.85 5.40 -25.01
CA SER A 24 -7.23 5.48 -24.54
C SER A 24 -7.17 5.51 -23.02
N THR A 25 -7.18 6.72 -22.46
CA THR A 25 -7.18 6.91 -21.02
C THR A 25 -8.55 6.49 -20.52
N PHE A 26 -8.63 5.28 -20.03
CA PHE A 26 -9.86 4.79 -19.40
C PHE A 26 -10.23 5.70 -18.24
N PRO A 27 -11.53 5.98 -18.04
CA PRO A 27 -11.96 6.85 -16.95
C PRO A 27 -11.58 6.22 -15.60
N LEU A 28 -10.74 6.91 -14.83
CA LEU A 28 -10.36 6.50 -13.48
C LEU A 28 -11.35 7.04 -12.43
N ALA A 29 -11.91 8.23 -12.66
CA ALA A 29 -12.86 8.90 -11.77
C ALA A 29 -14.25 9.01 -12.41
N LEU A 30 -15.25 9.37 -11.60
CA LEU A 30 -16.58 9.68 -12.09
C LEU A 30 -16.53 10.93 -12.99
N ARG A 31 -17.50 11.02 -13.89
CA ARG A 31 -17.63 12.18 -14.80
C ARG A 31 -17.66 13.50 -14.02
N ASN A 32 -16.91 14.49 -14.48
CA ASN A 32 -16.74 15.81 -13.85
C ASN A 32 -16.03 15.79 -12.48
N CYS A 33 -15.33 14.72 -12.15
CA CYS A 33 -14.51 14.62 -10.95
C CYS A 33 -13.02 14.66 -11.30
N SER A 34 -12.22 15.24 -10.41
CA SER A 34 -10.77 15.19 -10.53
C SER A 34 -10.28 13.76 -10.28
N ASP A 35 -9.44 13.25 -11.17
CA ASP A 35 -8.83 11.93 -11.11
C ASP A 35 -7.37 11.97 -10.64
N HIS A 36 -6.85 13.15 -10.26
CA HIS A 36 -5.47 13.30 -9.77
C HIS A 36 -5.36 14.28 -8.60
N CYS A 37 -4.35 14.04 -7.77
CA CYS A 37 -3.84 14.99 -6.78
C CYS A 37 -2.31 15.03 -6.91
N GLY A 38 -1.78 16.08 -7.54
CA GLY A 38 -0.38 16.08 -7.97
C GLY A 38 -0.11 14.96 -8.97
N ASN A 39 0.90 14.16 -8.70
CA ASN A 39 1.31 13.05 -9.57
C ASN A 39 0.58 11.73 -9.24
N VAL A 40 -0.34 11.73 -8.27
CA VAL A 40 -1.04 10.51 -7.86
C VAL A 40 -2.45 10.47 -8.46
N SER A 41 -2.74 9.44 -9.24
CA SER A 41 -4.08 9.17 -9.75
C SER A 41 -5.01 8.71 -8.64
N VAL A 42 -6.24 9.23 -8.61
CA VAL A 42 -7.27 8.93 -7.61
C VAL A 42 -8.43 8.20 -8.29
N PRO A 43 -8.44 6.86 -8.28
CA PRO A 43 -9.48 6.09 -8.94
C PRO A 43 -10.75 6.02 -8.08
N TYR A 44 -11.92 6.05 -8.71
CA TYR A 44 -13.15 5.66 -8.04
C TYR A 44 -13.02 4.18 -7.54
N PRO A 45 -13.44 3.79 -6.34
CA PRO A 45 -14.43 4.44 -5.45
C PRO A 45 -13.90 5.60 -4.62
N PHE A 46 -12.60 5.89 -4.64
CA PHE A 46 -12.03 7.10 -4.05
C PHE A 46 -12.37 8.33 -4.91
N GLY A 47 -12.30 9.52 -4.30
CA GLY A 47 -12.52 10.75 -5.06
C GLY A 47 -12.32 12.02 -4.25
N ILE A 48 -12.10 13.12 -4.98
CA ILE A 48 -11.86 14.45 -4.44
C ILE A 48 -13.11 15.28 -4.66
N GLY A 49 -13.68 15.82 -3.57
CA GLY A 49 -14.87 16.64 -3.63
C GLY A 49 -16.19 15.86 -3.50
N LYS A 50 -17.24 16.60 -3.12
CA LYS A 50 -18.57 16.03 -2.87
C LYS A 50 -19.16 15.40 -4.14
N GLY A 51 -19.62 14.16 -4.03
CA GLY A 51 -20.22 13.43 -5.16
C GLY A 51 -19.22 12.66 -6.02
N CYS A 52 -17.92 12.79 -5.76
CA CYS A 52 -16.86 12.12 -6.52
C CYS A 52 -16.36 10.82 -5.90
N TYR A 53 -16.83 10.45 -4.72
CA TYR A 53 -16.46 9.24 -4.00
C TYR A 53 -17.71 8.40 -3.64
N LYS A 54 -17.55 7.12 -3.44
CA LYS A 54 -18.64 6.18 -3.12
C LYS A 54 -19.38 6.54 -1.83
N ASN A 55 -18.61 6.77 -0.77
CA ASN A 55 -19.09 7.22 0.54
C ASN A 55 -17.94 7.90 1.30
N LYS A 56 -18.21 8.41 2.50
CA LYS A 56 -17.24 9.18 3.30
C LYS A 56 -15.95 8.42 3.69
N TRP A 57 -15.90 7.12 3.58
CA TRP A 57 -14.64 6.36 3.77
C TRP A 57 -13.68 6.56 2.62
N PHE A 58 -14.19 6.77 1.41
CA PHE A 58 -13.42 6.94 0.17
C PHE A 58 -13.13 8.40 -0.19
N GLU A 59 -13.49 9.34 0.68
CA GLU A 59 -13.18 10.76 0.47
C GLU A 59 -11.68 11.00 0.56
N ILE A 60 -11.12 11.61 -0.48
CA ILE A 60 -9.74 12.10 -0.51
C ILE A 60 -9.75 13.61 -0.38
N VAL A 61 -8.95 14.12 0.55
CA VAL A 61 -8.62 15.54 0.65
C VAL A 61 -7.23 15.75 0.05
N CYS A 62 -7.18 16.44 -1.08
CA CYS A 62 -5.94 16.84 -1.72
C CYS A 62 -5.45 18.15 -1.08
N LYS A 63 -4.38 18.07 -0.28
CA LYS A 63 -3.76 19.24 0.37
C LYS A 63 -2.55 19.68 -0.45
N SER A 64 -2.67 20.83 -1.09
CA SER A 64 -1.55 21.47 -1.78
C SER A 64 -0.81 22.39 -0.82
N SER A 65 0.52 22.38 -0.88
CA SER A 65 1.40 23.37 -0.26
C SER A 65 2.17 24.08 -1.37
N SER A 66 2.49 25.35 -1.18
CA SER A 66 3.19 26.17 -2.19
C SER A 66 4.55 25.60 -2.60
N ASP A 67 5.20 24.87 -1.71
CA ASP A 67 6.60 24.44 -1.89
C ASP A 67 6.80 22.91 -1.83
N GLN A 68 5.75 22.12 -1.70
CA GLN A 68 5.83 20.66 -1.59
C GLN A 68 4.81 19.95 -2.49
N GLN A 69 5.10 18.71 -2.82
CA GLN A 69 4.17 17.84 -3.52
C GLN A 69 2.83 17.74 -2.74
N PRO A 70 1.70 17.78 -3.43
CA PRO A 70 0.40 17.63 -2.78
C PRO A 70 0.29 16.32 -2.00
N ILE A 71 -0.37 16.39 -0.85
CA ILE A 71 -0.61 15.24 0.03
C ILE A 71 -2.06 14.79 -0.11
N LEU A 72 -2.25 13.52 -0.42
CA LEU A 72 -3.55 12.87 -0.41
C LEU A 72 -3.87 12.37 1.00
N LEU A 73 -4.88 12.92 1.62
CA LEU A 73 -5.29 12.51 2.95
C LEU A 73 -6.61 11.75 2.91
N LEU A 74 -6.67 10.58 3.58
CA LEU A 74 -7.91 9.90 3.97
C LEU A 74 -8.35 10.41 5.34
N PRO A 75 -9.33 11.33 5.43
CA PRO A 75 -9.65 12.03 6.67
C PRO A 75 -10.13 11.11 7.79
N ARG A 76 -10.91 10.08 7.43
CA ARG A 76 -11.51 9.15 8.40
C ARG A 76 -10.49 8.30 9.16
N ILE A 77 -9.42 7.90 8.50
CA ILE A 77 -8.33 7.13 9.12
C ILE A 77 -7.11 7.99 9.46
N ARG A 78 -7.13 9.27 9.08
CA ARG A 78 -6.05 10.25 9.29
C ARG A 78 -4.69 9.77 8.78
N ARG A 79 -4.67 9.21 7.57
CA ARG A 79 -3.45 8.71 6.93
C ARG A 79 -3.29 9.31 5.54
N ALA A 80 -2.04 9.56 5.17
CA ALA A 80 -1.68 9.97 3.82
C ALA A 80 -1.68 8.73 2.91
N VAL A 81 -2.28 8.87 1.73
CA VAL A 81 -2.25 7.87 0.66
C VAL A 81 -1.07 8.17 -0.25
N THR A 82 -0.29 7.16 -0.59
CA THR A 82 0.87 7.30 -1.48
C THR A 82 0.58 6.85 -2.90
N SER A 83 -0.26 5.84 -3.08
CA SER A 83 -0.63 5.34 -4.41
C SER A 83 -1.85 4.41 -4.35
N PHE A 84 -2.43 4.12 -5.53
CA PHE A 84 -3.52 3.17 -5.73
C PHE A 84 -3.13 2.12 -6.77
N ASN A 85 -3.69 0.91 -6.63
CA ASN A 85 -3.60 -0.15 -7.61
C ASN A 85 -4.97 -0.82 -7.77
N LEU A 86 -5.51 -0.80 -8.98
CA LEU A 86 -6.81 -1.39 -9.30
C LEU A 86 -6.75 -2.89 -9.61
N GLY A 87 -5.55 -3.47 -9.48
CA GLY A 87 -5.30 -4.84 -9.90
C GLY A 87 -4.96 -4.95 -11.39
N ASP A 88 -4.17 -5.94 -11.73
CA ASP A 88 -3.82 -6.27 -13.10
C ASP A 88 -4.80 -7.35 -13.60
N PRO A 89 -5.50 -7.16 -14.73
CA PRO A 89 -6.40 -8.17 -15.30
C PRO A 89 -5.69 -9.48 -15.66
N PHE A 90 -4.37 -9.44 -15.81
CA PHE A 90 -3.53 -10.63 -16.06
C PHE A 90 -3.05 -11.30 -14.77
N SER A 91 -3.25 -10.69 -13.62
CA SER A 91 -2.89 -11.25 -12.32
C SER A 91 -4.02 -12.14 -11.79
N ILE A 92 -3.66 -13.34 -11.31
CA ILE A 92 -4.59 -14.26 -10.63
C ILE A 92 -5.14 -13.63 -9.32
N SER A 93 -4.47 -12.62 -8.78
CA SER A 93 -4.91 -11.88 -7.58
C SER A 93 -5.76 -10.68 -7.96
N VAL A 94 -7.07 -10.85 -7.88
CA VAL A 94 -8.11 -9.81 -8.07
C VAL A 94 -8.19 -8.96 -6.80
N TYR A 95 -7.15 -8.20 -6.48
CA TYR A 95 -7.15 -7.42 -5.26
C TYR A 95 -6.94 -5.95 -5.57
N ASN A 96 -7.91 -5.14 -5.19
CA ASN A 96 -7.78 -3.69 -5.23
C ASN A 96 -7.02 -3.22 -4.00
N LYS A 97 -5.93 -2.55 -4.24
CA LYS A 97 -4.96 -2.19 -3.23
C LYS A 97 -4.65 -0.71 -3.28
N PHE A 98 -4.42 -0.15 -2.12
CA PHE A 98 -3.88 1.19 -2.00
C PHE A 98 -2.85 1.23 -0.88
N TYR A 99 -2.01 2.23 -0.93
CA TYR A 99 -0.87 2.33 -0.06
C TYR A 99 -0.97 3.59 0.78
N ILE A 100 -0.72 3.44 2.09
CA ILE A 100 -0.77 4.55 3.04
C ILE A 100 0.54 4.66 3.82
N GLN A 101 0.82 5.84 4.32
CA GLN A 101 1.84 6.04 5.33
C GLN A 101 1.35 5.56 6.69
N SER A 102 2.12 4.71 7.34
CA SER A 102 1.88 4.21 8.69
C SER A 102 3.05 4.56 9.60
N PRO A 103 2.82 5.16 10.79
CA PRO A 103 3.91 5.49 11.70
C PRO A 103 4.55 4.23 12.28
N LEU A 104 5.83 4.34 12.63
CA LEU A 104 6.59 3.30 13.28
C LEU A 104 6.42 3.38 14.80
N LYS A 105 6.45 2.24 15.48
CA LYS A 105 6.56 2.17 16.94
C LYS A 105 8.03 2.22 17.34
N HIS A 106 8.41 3.29 18.02
CA HIS A 106 9.76 3.46 18.58
C HIS A 106 9.76 3.15 20.08
N SER A 107 10.85 2.60 20.58
CA SER A 107 11.10 2.35 21.99
C SER A 107 12.57 2.55 22.34
N GLY A 108 12.87 3.39 23.32
CA GLY A 108 14.22 3.74 23.74
C GLY A 108 15.03 4.51 22.71
N CYS A 109 14.36 5.19 21.77
CA CYS A 109 15.00 5.98 20.73
C CYS A 109 15.19 7.43 21.20
N PRO A 110 16.39 8.03 21.07
CA PRO A 110 16.62 9.44 21.45
C PRO A 110 15.65 10.36 20.70
N ASN A 111 14.98 11.24 21.44
CA ASN A 111 14.03 12.25 20.94
C ASN A 111 12.75 11.69 20.26
N ARG A 112 12.44 10.40 20.42
CA ARG A 112 11.28 9.76 19.75
C ARG A 112 10.37 8.96 20.68
N ASP A 113 10.74 8.78 21.95
CA ASP A 113 9.92 8.07 22.93
C ASP A 113 8.62 8.83 23.22
N GLY A 114 7.50 8.21 22.94
CA GLY A 114 6.16 8.75 23.21
C GLY A 114 5.44 9.40 22.04
N TYR A 115 6.05 9.53 20.87
CA TYR A 115 5.49 10.35 19.77
C TYR A 115 4.61 9.64 18.75
N SER A 116 4.52 8.34 18.70
CA SER A 116 3.60 7.75 17.72
C SER A 116 2.82 6.56 18.26
N SER A 117 1.51 6.74 18.30
CA SER A 117 0.61 5.59 18.24
C SER A 117 0.82 4.90 16.90
N SER A 118 1.54 3.80 16.90
CA SER A 118 1.67 2.92 15.72
C SER A 118 0.36 2.22 15.39
N SER A 119 -0.68 2.43 16.21
CA SER A 119 -1.95 1.76 16.04
C SER A 119 -2.68 2.24 14.79
N LEU A 120 -3.21 1.29 14.05
CA LEU A 120 -4.11 1.50 12.94
C LEU A 120 -5.44 0.84 13.28
N ASN A 121 -6.52 1.62 13.27
CA ASN A 121 -7.88 1.12 13.50
C ASN A 121 -8.75 1.43 12.29
N LEU A 122 -9.12 0.39 11.56
CA LEU A 122 -9.96 0.43 10.36
C LEU A 122 -11.36 -0.15 10.62
N LYS A 123 -11.72 -0.45 11.88
CA LYS A 123 -13.03 -1.02 12.22
C LYS A 123 -14.18 -0.16 11.70
N GLY A 124 -15.17 -0.81 11.08
CA GLY A 124 -16.33 -0.15 10.49
C GLY A 124 -16.05 0.54 9.16
N SER A 125 -14.82 0.44 8.63
CA SER A 125 -14.51 0.85 7.27
C SER A 125 -14.56 -0.33 6.29
N PRO A 126 -14.60 -0.07 4.99
CA PRO A 126 -14.45 -1.11 3.96
C PRO A 126 -12.98 -1.52 3.74
N PHE A 127 -12.05 -1.11 4.61
CA PHE A 127 -10.62 -1.32 4.45
C PHE A 127 -10.08 -2.42 5.34
N PHE A 128 -9.09 -3.15 4.82
CA PHE A 128 -8.40 -4.25 5.50
C PHE A 128 -6.89 -4.12 5.30
N ILE A 129 -6.12 -4.56 6.29
CA ILE A 129 -4.66 -4.66 6.19
C ILE A 129 -4.34 -5.88 5.33
N SER A 130 -3.65 -5.68 4.22
CA SER A 130 -3.30 -6.77 3.31
C SER A 130 -2.31 -7.73 3.96
N GLU A 131 -2.50 -9.04 3.71
CA GLU A 131 -1.58 -10.10 4.14
C GLU A 131 -0.20 -10.04 3.47
N ASN A 132 -0.05 -9.25 2.40
CA ASN A 132 1.25 -8.98 1.77
C ASN A 132 2.18 -8.13 2.65
N ASN A 133 1.63 -7.41 3.62
CA ASN A 133 2.47 -6.73 4.60
C ASN A 133 3.21 -7.74 5.46
N LYS A 134 4.37 -7.31 5.95
CA LYS A 134 5.20 -8.07 6.87
C LYS A 134 5.38 -7.30 8.16
N PHE A 135 5.22 -7.96 9.27
CA PHE A 135 5.58 -7.42 10.56
C PHE A 135 7.09 -7.44 10.70
N THR A 136 7.67 -6.32 11.03
CA THR A 136 9.11 -6.12 11.08
C THR A 136 9.52 -5.46 12.37
N ALA A 137 10.58 -5.97 12.98
CA ALA A 137 11.25 -5.32 14.10
C ALA A 137 12.73 -5.11 13.78
N VAL A 138 13.25 -3.96 14.23
CA VAL A 138 14.63 -3.53 14.05
C VAL A 138 15.20 -3.10 15.39
N GLY A 139 16.49 -3.33 15.59
CA GLY A 139 17.22 -3.05 16.83
C GLY A 139 17.81 -4.30 17.44
N CYS A 140 18.53 -4.15 18.55
CA CYS A 140 19.25 -5.25 19.21
C CYS A 140 18.50 -5.76 20.43
N ASN A 141 18.52 -7.09 20.63
CA ASN A 141 18.03 -7.74 21.85
C ASN A 141 16.62 -7.27 22.23
N ASN A 142 15.71 -7.36 21.26
CA ASN A 142 14.31 -7.02 21.47
C ASN A 142 13.38 -8.16 21.04
N LYS A 143 12.19 -8.14 21.59
CA LYS A 143 11.07 -8.97 21.23
C LYS A 143 9.92 -8.07 20.83
N ALA A 144 9.44 -8.22 19.62
CA ALA A 144 8.36 -7.41 19.09
C ALA A 144 7.14 -8.25 18.74
N PHE A 145 5.96 -7.70 18.96
CA PHE A 145 4.69 -8.36 18.74
C PHE A 145 3.73 -7.48 17.96
N MET A 146 3.02 -8.11 17.07
CA MET A 146 1.84 -7.55 16.44
C MET A 146 0.59 -7.97 17.22
N ASN A 147 -0.14 -7.00 17.74
CA ASN A 147 -1.35 -7.20 18.50
C ASN A 147 -2.56 -6.81 17.68
N VAL A 148 -3.61 -7.63 17.79
CA VAL A 148 -4.91 -7.38 17.20
C VAL A 148 -5.96 -7.52 18.29
N THR A 149 -6.64 -6.43 18.65
CA THR A 149 -7.65 -6.40 19.73
C THR A 149 -7.19 -7.03 21.06
N GLY A 150 -5.91 -6.81 21.41
CA GLY A 150 -5.31 -7.34 22.64
C GLY A 150 -4.76 -8.78 22.53
N LEU A 151 -4.93 -9.45 21.41
CA LEU A 151 -4.35 -10.75 21.13
C LEU A 151 -3.06 -10.61 20.33
N GLN A 152 -2.02 -11.28 20.78
CA GLN A 152 -0.76 -11.40 20.04
C GLN A 152 -0.93 -12.37 18.88
N ILE A 153 -0.72 -11.89 17.64
CA ILE A 153 -0.90 -12.69 16.42
C ILE A 153 0.44 -13.14 15.85
N VAL A 154 1.40 -12.22 15.80
CA VAL A 154 2.73 -12.44 15.23
C VAL A 154 3.77 -11.83 16.16
N GLY A 155 4.90 -12.49 16.29
CA GLY A 155 6.03 -11.96 17.04
C GLY A 155 7.34 -12.43 16.47
N CYS A 156 8.40 -11.63 16.67
CA CYS A 156 9.75 -12.01 16.33
C CYS A 156 10.77 -11.40 17.28
N GLU A 157 11.95 -11.96 17.30
CA GLU A 157 13.03 -11.61 18.24
C GLU A 157 14.29 -11.26 17.48
N THR A 158 15.02 -10.27 17.98
CA THR A 158 16.30 -9.84 17.41
C THR A 158 17.42 -9.94 18.42
N THR A 159 18.60 -10.29 17.94
CA THR A 159 19.83 -10.39 18.75
C THR A 159 20.98 -9.65 18.06
N CYS A 160 22.00 -9.23 18.87
CA CYS A 160 23.21 -8.58 18.37
C CYS A 160 24.45 -9.10 19.15
N GLY A 161 24.56 -10.40 19.34
CA GLY A 161 25.70 -11.00 20.00
C GLY A 161 26.99 -10.91 19.16
N ASN A 162 28.16 -10.92 19.82
CA ASN A 162 29.50 -10.86 19.17
C ASN A 162 29.88 -12.13 18.40
N GLU A 163 29.05 -13.13 18.37
CA GLU A 163 29.28 -14.28 17.52
C GLU A 163 28.96 -13.94 16.08
N ILE A 164 29.92 -13.29 15.43
CA ILE A 164 30.09 -13.38 13.99
C ILE A 164 30.40 -14.88 13.68
N ARG A 165 29.42 -15.72 13.82
CA ARG A 165 29.41 -16.95 13.03
C ARG A 165 29.25 -16.45 11.61
N SER A 166 30.40 -16.41 10.96
CA SER A 166 30.60 -16.12 9.58
C SER A 166 29.58 -16.88 8.72
N TYR A 167 28.40 -16.33 8.57
CA TYR A 167 27.55 -16.62 7.44
C TYR A 167 28.16 -15.93 6.20
N LYS A 168 29.35 -16.41 5.83
CA LYS A 168 29.89 -16.16 4.49
C LYS A 168 28.86 -16.74 3.50
N GLY A 169 28.04 -15.87 2.92
CA GLY A 169 26.99 -16.26 1.97
C GLY A 169 25.55 -16.11 2.49
N ALA A 170 25.31 -15.72 3.73
CA ALA A 170 23.98 -15.35 4.17
C ALA A 170 23.61 -14.05 3.47
N ASN A 171 22.74 -14.16 2.50
CA ASN A 171 21.88 -13.07 2.12
C ASN A 171 21.47 -12.34 3.38
N THR A 172 21.65 -11.07 3.39
CA THR A 172 21.29 -10.08 4.37
C THR A 172 19.77 -10.03 4.61
N SER A 173 19.15 -11.18 4.82
CA SER A 173 17.73 -11.30 5.11
C SER A 173 17.49 -10.99 6.59
N CYS A 174 16.40 -10.30 6.87
CA CYS A 174 15.97 -9.86 8.19
C CYS A 174 15.42 -11.06 9.01
N VAL A 175 16.31 -11.95 9.52
CA VAL A 175 15.97 -13.24 10.13
C VAL A 175 16.43 -13.40 11.59
N GLY A 176 16.56 -12.31 12.33
CA GLY A 176 16.87 -12.34 13.77
C GLY A 176 18.16 -11.62 14.17
N TYR A 177 19.10 -11.34 13.26
CA TYR A 177 20.26 -10.51 13.56
C TYR A 177 19.97 -9.03 13.23
N LYS A 178 19.96 -8.18 14.27
CA LYS A 178 19.57 -6.75 14.21
C LYS A 178 18.17 -6.46 13.68
N CYS A 179 17.57 -7.35 12.93
CA CYS A 179 16.19 -7.23 12.49
C CYS A 179 15.53 -8.61 12.31
N CYS A 180 14.22 -8.65 12.45
CA CYS A 180 13.40 -9.81 12.14
C CYS A 180 12.14 -9.40 11.39
N GLN A 181 11.69 -10.27 10.48
CA GLN A 181 10.53 -10.03 9.66
C GLN A 181 9.65 -11.28 9.56
N MET A 182 8.35 -11.12 9.80
CA MET A 182 7.36 -12.20 9.79
C MET A 182 6.20 -11.86 8.87
N THR A 183 5.70 -12.87 8.18
CA THR A 183 4.48 -12.75 7.37
C THR A 183 3.24 -12.69 8.27
N ILE A 184 2.26 -11.91 7.87
CA ILE A 184 0.94 -11.93 8.48
C ILE A 184 0.26 -13.25 8.10
N PRO A 185 -0.31 -14.00 9.05
CA PRO A 185 -1.07 -15.20 8.71
C PRO A 185 -2.21 -14.88 7.74
N PRO A 186 -2.40 -15.67 6.70
CA PRO A 186 -3.44 -15.43 5.70
C PRO A 186 -4.84 -15.53 6.31
N LEU A 187 -5.82 -14.93 5.63
CA LEU A 187 -7.25 -15.00 5.96
C LEU A 187 -7.69 -14.28 7.26
N LEU A 188 -6.81 -13.59 7.96
CA LEU A 188 -7.18 -12.90 9.22
C LEU A 188 -8.04 -11.65 9.01
N GLN A 189 -8.10 -11.10 7.80
CA GLN A 189 -8.88 -9.89 7.46
C GLN A 189 -8.75 -8.77 8.50
N LEU A 190 -7.51 -8.40 8.75
CA LEU A 190 -7.16 -7.50 9.84
C LEU A 190 -7.67 -6.08 9.58
N GLN A 191 -8.39 -5.53 10.53
CA GLN A 191 -8.79 -4.13 10.57
C GLN A 191 -8.13 -3.35 11.71
N VAL A 192 -7.40 -4.01 12.58
CA VAL A 192 -6.68 -3.38 13.69
C VAL A 192 -5.26 -3.90 13.71
N PHE A 193 -4.33 -2.99 13.91
CA PHE A 193 -2.92 -3.27 14.12
C PHE A 193 -2.40 -2.40 15.24
N ASP A 194 -1.64 -3.00 16.14
CA ASP A 194 -0.80 -2.31 17.10
C ASP A 194 0.51 -3.09 17.27
N ALA A 195 1.61 -2.37 17.53
CA ALA A 195 2.92 -2.95 17.75
C ALA A 195 3.37 -2.73 19.21
N THR A 196 3.86 -3.81 19.83
CA THR A 196 4.53 -3.76 21.12
C THR A 196 5.99 -4.18 20.93
N VAL A 197 6.90 -3.48 21.61
CA VAL A 197 8.33 -3.80 21.62
C VAL A 197 8.79 -3.92 23.06
N GLU A 198 9.37 -5.07 23.38
CA GLU A 198 9.93 -5.39 24.70
C GLU A 198 11.45 -5.55 24.59
N LYS A 199 12.19 -4.91 25.50
CA LYS A 199 13.65 -5.08 25.60
C LYS A 199 13.95 -6.38 26.33
N LEU A 200 14.76 -7.26 25.73
CA LEU A 200 15.26 -8.46 26.40
C LEU A 200 16.30 -8.14 27.48
N GLU A 201 17.00 -7.02 27.32
CA GLU A 201 17.98 -6.51 28.28
C GLU A 201 17.62 -5.07 28.67
N PRO A 202 16.85 -4.86 29.75
CA PRO A 202 16.33 -3.54 30.14
C PRO A 202 17.40 -2.47 30.37
N ASN A 203 18.59 -2.90 30.81
CA ASN A 203 19.70 -2.00 31.15
C ASN A 203 20.56 -1.59 29.94
N LYS A 204 20.37 -2.18 28.79
CA LYS A 204 21.06 -1.77 27.56
C LYS A 204 20.32 -0.65 26.86
N GLN A 205 21.04 0.43 26.60
CA GLN A 205 20.55 1.51 25.75
C GLN A 205 20.53 1.07 24.28
N GLY A 206 19.53 1.51 23.54
CA GLY A 206 19.40 1.22 22.10
C GLY A 206 18.00 1.56 21.61
N CYS A 207 17.92 2.07 20.40
CA CYS A 207 16.68 2.33 19.70
C CYS A 207 16.12 1.02 19.12
N GLN A 208 14.84 0.82 19.31
CA GLN A 208 14.11 -0.35 18.80
C GLN A 208 12.86 0.14 18.08
N VAL A 209 12.57 -0.47 16.95
CA VAL A 209 11.47 -0.05 16.09
C VAL A 209 10.66 -1.27 15.64
N ALA A 210 9.34 -1.17 15.67
CA ALA A 210 8.45 -2.19 15.11
C ALA A 210 7.38 -1.56 14.21
N PHE A 211 7.08 -2.20 13.09
CA PHE A 211 6.18 -1.68 12.08
C PHE A 211 5.68 -2.76 11.11
N LEU A 212 4.67 -2.40 10.32
CA LEU A 212 4.30 -3.14 9.12
C LEU A 212 4.99 -2.54 7.90
N THR A 213 5.35 -3.36 6.92
CA THR A 213 5.84 -2.92 5.62
C THR A 213 5.48 -3.93 4.53
N GLN A 214 5.26 -3.47 3.31
CA GLN A 214 5.04 -4.34 2.15
C GLN A 214 6.35 -4.96 1.61
N PHE A 215 7.50 -4.44 2.01
CA PHE A 215 8.80 -4.86 1.47
C PHE A 215 9.44 -5.96 2.32
N THR A 216 10.11 -6.90 1.63
CA THR A 216 11.07 -7.79 2.27
C THR A 216 12.35 -7.00 2.48
N LEU A 217 12.76 -6.82 3.72
CA LEU A 217 14.05 -6.22 4.03
C LEU A 217 15.15 -7.23 3.73
N SER A 218 15.95 -6.95 2.73
CA SER A 218 17.19 -7.70 2.44
C SER A 218 18.33 -6.69 2.31
N GLY A 219 19.46 -6.96 2.97
CA GLY A 219 20.51 -5.97 3.22
C GLY A 219 21.32 -5.50 2.03
N SER A 220 20.99 -5.86 0.79
CA SER A 220 21.76 -5.42 -0.39
C SER A 220 21.04 -4.41 -1.28
N LEU A 221 19.71 -4.26 -1.15
CA LEU A 221 18.92 -3.43 -2.09
C LEU A 221 17.97 -2.46 -1.39
N PHE A 222 17.81 -2.53 -0.06
CA PHE A 222 16.85 -1.71 0.68
C PHE A 222 17.53 -0.93 1.80
N THR A 223 16.84 0.07 2.27
CA THR A 223 17.26 0.90 3.40
C THR A 223 17.83 0.02 4.51
N PRO A 224 19.10 0.17 4.88
CA PRO A 224 19.68 -0.59 5.98
C PRO A 224 18.78 -0.51 7.20
N PRO A 225 18.64 -1.60 7.99
CA PRO A 225 17.80 -1.61 9.18
C PRO A 225 18.06 -0.41 10.10
N GLU A 226 19.29 0.04 10.20
CA GLU A 226 19.70 1.17 11.02
C GLU A 226 19.05 2.49 10.56
N LEU A 227 18.74 2.67 9.28
CA LEU A 227 18.07 3.88 8.80
C LEU A 227 16.59 3.93 9.20
N MET A 228 15.97 2.79 9.50
CA MET A 228 14.58 2.74 9.98
C MET A 228 14.44 3.37 11.38
N GLU A 229 15.51 3.42 12.17
CA GLU A 229 15.53 4.12 13.46
C GLU A 229 15.24 5.62 13.32
N TYR A 230 15.57 6.19 12.17
CA TYR A 230 15.34 7.61 11.85
C TYR A 230 14.07 7.86 11.05
N SER A 231 13.43 6.83 10.54
CA SER A 231 12.20 6.95 9.79
C SER A 231 11.00 7.22 10.70
N GLU A 232 10.07 8.06 10.25
CA GLU A 232 8.82 8.33 10.98
C GLU A 232 7.67 7.47 10.47
N TYR A 233 7.71 7.14 9.19
CA TYR A 233 6.64 6.43 8.49
C TYR A 233 7.21 5.35 7.60
N THR A 234 6.42 4.31 7.43
CA THR A 234 6.58 3.28 6.41
C THR A 234 5.35 3.26 5.51
N THR A 235 5.49 2.62 4.36
CA THR A 235 4.35 2.38 3.46
C THR A 235 3.79 0.98 3.71
N ILE A 236 2.48 0.92 3.94
CA ILE A 236 1.73 -0.33 4.09
C ILE A 236 0.66 -0.45 3.02
N GLU A 237 0.35 -1.67 2.65
CA GLU A 237 -0.70 -2.03 1.69
C GLU A 237 -2.01 -2.27 2.42
N LEU A 238 -3.06 -1.62 1.96
CA LEU A 238 -4.44 -1.88 2.36
C LEU A 238 -5.25 -2.38 1.16
N GLU A 239 -6.29 -3.13 1.47
CA GLU A 239 -7.29 -3.59 0.51
C GLU A 239 -8.64 -2.96 0.82
N TRP A 240 -9.47 -2.76 -0.21
CA TRP A 240 -10.86 -2.36 0.02
C TRP A 240 -11.85 -3.37 -0.55
N ARG A 241 -13.04 -3.37 -0.01
CA ARG A 241 -14.16 -4.19 -0.44
C ARG A 241 -15.42 -3.36 -0.52
N LEU A 242 -16.27 -3.68 -1.47
CA LEU A 242 -17.54 -3.01 -1.68
C LEU A 242 -18.67 -4.03 -1.76
N ASP A 243 -19.88 -3.57 -1.41
CA ASP A 243 -21.12 -4.29 -1.65
C ASP A 243 -21.44 -4.33 -3.15
N LEU A 244 -21.84 -5.51 -3.64
CA LEU A 244 -22.11 -5.78 -5.07
C LEU A 244 -23.41 -5.21 -5.60
N SER A 245 -24.26 -4.60 -4.79
CA SER A 245 -25.57 -4.14 -5.22
C SER A 245 -25.60 -3.26 -6.50
N TYR A 246 -24.42 -2.96 -7.05
CA TYR A 246 -24.21 -2.04 -8.18
C TYR A 246 -23.48 -2.63 -9.40
N MET A 247 -23.04 -3.92 -9.36
CA MET A 247 -22.10 -4.42 -10.38
C MET A 247 -22.60 -5.65 -11.12
N THR A 248 -23.51 -5.42 -12.05
CA THR A 248 -23.92 -6.45 -13.02
C THR A 248 -23.43 -6.07 -14.44
N SER A 249 -22.15 -6.28 -14.72
CA SER A 249 -21.64 -6.15 -16.08
C SER A 249 -20.92 -7.43 -16.48
N LYS A 250 -21.14 -7.90 -17.71
CA LYS A 250 -20.41 -9.05 -18.29
C LYS A 250 -18.87 -8.78 -18.43
N ARG A 251 -18.45 -7.54 -18.28
CA ARG A 251 -17.04 -7.10 -18.40
C ARG A 251 -16.34 -6.95 -17.06
N VAL A 252 -17.05 -7.16 -15.96
CA VAL A 252 -16.53 -7.02 -14.59
C VAL A 252 -16.55 -8.36 -13.89
N LEU A 253 -15.41 -8.76 -13.36
CA LEU A 253 -15.25 -9.95 -12.52
C LEU A 253 -15.14 -9.51 -11.06
N CYS A 254 -16.08 -9.95 -10.22
CA CYS A 254 -16.02 -9.69 -8.80
C CYS A 254 -15.83 -10.99 -8.03
N LYS A 255 -14.89 -10.99 -7.10
CA LYS A 255 -14.62 -12.10 -6.20
C LYS A 255 -15.16 -11.77 -4.82
N GLY A 256 -16.12 -12.54 -4.35
CA GLY A 256 -16.68 -12.45 -3.00
C GLY A 256 -15.74 -13.09 -1.98
N ASN A 257 -15.92 -12.69 -0.73
CA ASN A 257 -15.25 -13.34 0.39
C ASN A 257 -16.15 -14.45 0.96
N THR A 258 -15.55 -15.62 1.23
CA THR A 258 -16.27 -16.76 1.82
C THR A 258 -16.71 -16.54 3.27
N PHE A 259 -16.16 -15.51 3.95
CA PHE A 259 -16.43 -15.24 5.36
C PHE A 259 -17.33 -14.03 5.61
N PHE A 260 -17.57 -13.19 4.60
CA PHE A 260 -18.44 -12.02 4.71
C PHE A 260 -19.36 -11.99 3.49
N GLU A 261 -20.62 -12.21 3.73
CA GLU A 261 -21.68 -11.98 2.76
C GLU A 261 -21.65 -10.51 2.32
N ASP A 262 -21.85 -10.26 1.02
CA ASP A 262 -21.89 -8.92 0.40
C ASP A 262 -20.60 -8.09 0.39
N SER A 263 -19.43 -8.73 0.51
CA SER A 263 -18.13 -8.04 0.47
C SER A 263 -17.29 -8.50 -0.71
N TYR A 264 -17.08 -7.62 -1.70
CA TYR A 264 -16.47 -7.97 -2.98
C TYR A 264 -15.33 -7.06 -3.39
N GLN A 265 -14.39 -7.67 -4.11
CA GLN A 265 -13.32 -6.98 -4.85
C GLN A 265 -13.49 -7.28 -6.33
N CYS A 266 -13.38 -6.26 -7.17
CA CYS A 266 -13.64 -6.38 -8.58
C CYS A 266 -12.44 -5.99 -9.44
N SER A 267 -12.35 -6.62 -10.62
CA SER A 267 -11.44 -6.25 -11.71
C SER A 267 -12.20 -6.26 -13.02
N CYS A 268 -11.63 -5.70 -14.07
CA CYS A 268 -12.12 -5.93 -15.40
C CYS A 268 -11.90 -7.40 -15.81
N HIS A 269 -12.83 -7.98 -16.55
CA HIS A 269 -12.69 -9.31 -17.11
C HIS A 269 -11.54 -9.34 -18.12
N TYR A 270 -10.96 -10.52 -18.34
CA TYR A 270 -9.88 -10.74 -19.32
C TYR A 270 -10.20 -10.08 -20.68
N GLY A 271 -9.25 -9.33 -21.19
CA GLY A 271 -9.39 -8.57 -22.44
C GLY A 271 -10.06 -7.20 -22.31
N TYR A 272 -10.41 -6.78 -21.09
CA TYR A 272 -10.94 -5.45 -20.80
C TYR A 272 -10.05 -4.73 -19.78
N GLU A 273 -9.88 -3.44 -19.98
CA GLU A 273 -9.10 -2.56 -19.09
C GLU A 273 -9.94 -1.41 -18.56
N GLY A 274 -9.46 -0.76 -17.49
CA GLY A 274 -10.11 0.39 -16.91
C GLY A 274 -10.54 0.18 -15.46
N ASN A 275 -11.47 1.01 -14.98
CA ASN A 275 -11.95 0.96 -13.61
C ASN A 275 -13.25 0.15 -13.48
N PRO A 276 -13.22 -1.04 -12.85
CA PRO A 276 -14.40 -1.90 -12.72
C PRO A 276 -15.52 -1.30 -11.89
N TYR A 277 -15.23 -0.28 -11.08
CA TYR A 277 -16.18 0.37 -10.17
C TYR A 277 -16.98 1.52 -10.81
N ILE A 278 -16.64 1.89 -12.04
CA ILE A 278 -17.38 2.89 -12.82
C ILE A 278 -18.32 2.18 -13.81
N PRO A 279 -19.58 2.58 -13.92
CA PRO A 279 -20.47 2.04 -14.96
C PRO A 279 -19.84 2.20 -16.37
N GLY A 280 -19.65 1.08 -17.09
CA GLY A 280 -18.97 1.08 -18.39
C GLY A 280 -17.45 1.36 -18.32
N GLY A 281 -16.84 1.32 -17.16
CA GLY A 281 -15.41 1.61 -16.97
C GLY A 281 -14.48 0.52 -17.48
N CYS A 282 -14.93 -0.72 -17.66
CA CYS A 282 -14.19 -1.78 -18.34
C CYS A 282 -14.50 -1.74 -19.84
N GLN A 283 -13.50 -1.40 -20.67
CA GLN A 283 -13.61 -1.20 -22.12
C GLN A 283 -12.62 -2.05 -22.89
#